data_c06519636eb57fffad403a2d787fb492
#
_entry.id   c06519636eb57fffad403a2d787fb492
#
_cell.length_a   1.000
_cell.length_b   1.000
_cell.length_c   1.000
_cell.angle_alpha   90.00
_cell.angle_beta   90.00
_cell.angle_gamma   90.00
#
_symmetry.space_group_name_H-M   'P 1'
#
loop_
_entity.id
_entity.type
_entity.pdbx_description
1 polymer ?
#
loop_
_entity_poly.entity_id
_entity_poly.type
_entity_poly.pdbx_seq_one_letter_code
_entity_poly.pdbx_strand_id
1 'polypeptide(L)'
;MERFASPFGTVELTAEREKHIFLFHPEVRKERKHFPSTLAEPEVIRRSRFDPKVFILYRAIVQGKYLAIVVKTNHRNFILTAYLTRNIQQL
;
A
#
# COMPACT_ATOMS: atom_id res chain seq x y z
N MET A 1 12.54 -3.02 10.79
CA MET A 1 11.92 -3.14 9.46
C MET A 1 10.93 -4.28 9.45
N GLU A 2 9.74 -4.04 8.93
CA GLU A 2 8.71 -5.07 8.83
C GLU A 2 8.61 -5.57 7.39
N ARG A 3 8.29 -6.86 7.23
CA ARG A 3 8.17 -7.49 5.90
C ARG A 3 6.81 -8.11 5.76
N PHE A 4 6.25 -8.00 4.54
CA PHE A 4 4.91 -8.51 4.23
C PHE A 4 4.97 -9.35 2.97
N ALA A 5 4.15 -10.40 2.91
CA ALA A 5 3.97 -11.16 1.69
C ALA A 5 3.07 -10.38 0.72
N SER A 6 3.36 -10.48 -0.57
CA SER A 6 2.56 -9.85 -1.60
C SER A 6 2.67 -10.64 -2.90
N PRO A 7 1.83 -10.33 -3.91
CA PRO A 7 1.98 -10.95 -5.24
C PRO A 7 3.33 -10.68 -5.90
N PHE A 8 4.04 -9.66 -5.45
CA PHE A 8 5.37 -9.31 -5.97
C PHE A 8 6.50 -9.93 -5.15
N GLY A 9 6.18 -10.77 -4.17
CA GLY A 9 7.15 -11.28 -3.22
C GLY A 9 7.13 -10.47 -1.93
N THR A 10 8.22 -10.51 -1.19
CA THR A 10 8.33 -9.79 0.08
C THR A 10 8.40 -8.28 -0.16
N VAL A 11 7.56 -7.54 0.58
CA VAL A 11 7.53 -6.08 0.56
C VAL A 11 7.97 -5.58 1.92
N GLU A 12 8.85 -4.58 1.93
CA GLU A 12 9.44 -4.05 3.15
C GLU A 12 8.84 -2.69 3.53
N LEU A 13 8.71 -2.47 4.84
CA LEU A 13 8.29 -1.19 5.39
C LEU A 13 9.27 -0.81 6.49
N THR A 14 10.02 0.28 6.28
CA THR A 14 10.93 0.77 7.31
C THR A 14 10.16 1.60 8.33
N ALA A 15 10.69 1.67 9.55
CA ALA A 15 10.08 2.47 10.61
C ALA A 15 10.02 3.95 10.20
N GLU A 16 11.04 4.44 9.51
CA GLU A 16 11.08 5.82 9.03
C GLU A 16 9.97 6.08 8.02
N ARG A 17 9.79 5.16 7.06
CA ARG A 17 8.74 5.30 6.05
C ARG A 17 7.35 5.24 6.68
N GLU A 18 7.15 4.36 7.64
CA GLU A 18 5.88 4.25 8.34
C GLU A 18 5.55 5.56 9.05
N LYS A 19 6.52 6.13 9.72
CA LYS A 19 6.36 7.40 10.40
C LYS A 19 5.95 8.51 9.42
N HIS A 20 6.60 8.53 8.26
CA HIS A 20 6.30 9.49 7.19
C HIS A 20 4.87 9.33 6.67
N ILE A 21 4.44 8.08 6.46
CA ILE A 21 3.10 7.78 6.00
C ILE A 21 2.07 8.31 7.00
N PHE A 22 2.25 8.04 8.28
CA PHE A 22 1.30 8.48 9.31
C PHE A 22 1.30 9.98 9.51
N LEU A 23 2.39 10.65 9.16
CA LEU A 23 2.45 12.11 9.23
C LEU A 23 1.58 12.75 8.14
N PHE A 24 1.65 12.23 6.92
CA PHE A 24 0.91 12.78 5.79
C PHE A 24 -0.49 12.18 5.64
N HIS A 25 -0.69 10.97 6.15
CA HIS A 25 -1.98 10.27 6.07
C HIS A 25 -2.32 9.68 7.44
N PRO A 26 -2.63 10.57 8.42
CA PRO A 26 -2.86 10.09 9.79
C PRO A 26 -4.04 9.13 9.91
N GLU A 27 -4.99 9.17 8.99
CA GLU A 27 -6.14 8.26 8.99
C GLU A 27 -5.71 6.79 8.79
N VAL A 28 -4.54 6.57 8.18
CA VAL A 28 -4.05 5.22 7.91
C VAL A 28 -3.61 4.51 9.19
N ARG A 29 -3.23 5.29 10.21
CA ARG A 29 -2.77 4.71 11.48
C ARG A 29 -3.80 3.74 12.07
N LYS A 30 -5.07 4.11 12.02
CA LYS A 30 -6.15 3.27 12.53
C LYS A 30 -6.33 1.99 11.71
N GLU A 31 -5.87 2.01 10.47
CA GLU A 31 -6.06 0.90 9.54
C GLU A 31 -4.79 0.09 9.34
N ARG A 32 -3.77 0.32 10.18
CA ARG A 32 -2.48 -0.36 10.08
C ARG A 32 -2.60 -1.88 10.12
N LYS A 33 -3.57 -2.37 10.88
CA LYS A 33 -3.84 -3.82 11.00
C LYS A 33 -4.24 -4.46 9.67
N HIS A 34 -4.67 -3.66 8.70
CA HIS A 34 -5.09 -4.16 7.39
C HIS A 34 -3.94 -4.19 6.37
N PHE A 35 -2.74 -3.76 6.74
CA PHE A 35 -1.59 -3.80 5.84
C PHE A 35 -1.29 -5.22 5.37
N PRO A 36 -1.18 -6.21 6.26
CA PRO A 36 -0.85 -7.56 5.81
C PRO A 36 -1.84 -8.13 4.78
N SER A 37 -3.14 -7.99 5.04
CA SER A 37 -4.15 -8.54 4.13
C SER A 37 -4.20 -7.77 2.81
N THR A 38 -4.04 -6.46 2.85
CA THR A 38 -4.07 -5.65 1.63
C THR A 38 -2.88 -6.01 0.74
N LEU A 39 -1.72 -6.24 1.33
CA LEU A 39 -0.53 -6.61 0.56
C LEU A 39 -0.59 -8.06 0.06
N ALA A 40 -1.04 -8.98 0.90
CA ALA A 40 -1.08 -10.40 0.54
C ALA A 40 -2.19 -10.71 -0.47
N GLU A 41 -3.36 -10.09 -0.29
CA GLU A 41 -4.54 -10.40 -1.07
C GLU A 41 -5.27 -9.13 -1.52
N PRO A 42 -4.63 -8.31 -2.36
CA PRO A 42 -5.29 -7.12 -2.86
C PRO A 42 -6.46 -7.49 -3.76
N GLU A 43 -7.53 -6.73 -3.69
CA GLU A 43 -8.68 -6.92 -4.57
C GLU A 43 -8.41 -6.35 -5.95
N VAL A 44 -7.64 -5.26 -6.01
CA VAL A 44 -7.28 -4.61 -7.28
C VAL A 44 -5.84 -4.17 -7.20
N ILE A 45 -5.12 -4.34 -8.31
CA ILE A 45 -3.76 -3.84 -8.47
C ILE A 45 -3.74 -2.93 -9.70
N ARG A 46 -3.20 -1.74 -9.55
CA ARG A 46 -3.03 -0.79 -10.66
C ARG A 46 -1.57 -0.42 -10.79
N ARG A 47 -1.09 -0.35 -12.01
CA ARG A 47 0.27 0.15 -12.28
C ARG A 47 0.21 1.66 -12.37
N SER A 48 1.21 2.35 -11.81
CA SER A 48 1.33 3.79 -11.95
C SER A 48 1.59 4.14 -13.42
N ARG A 49 0.96 5.23 -13.90
CA ARG A 49 1.22 5.69 -15.26
C ARG A 49 2.57 6.42 -15.36
N PHE A 50 3.11 6.85 -14.23
CA PHE A 50 4.34 7.65 -14.21
C PHE A 50 5.60 6.81 -13.99
N ASP A 51 5.46 5.65 -13.35
CA ASP A 51 6.60 4.78 -13.07
C ASP A 51 6.15 3.32 -13.21
N PRO A 52 6.66 2.60 -14.22
CA PRO A 52 6.22 1.23 -14.49
C PRO A 52 6.60 0.25 -13.37
N LYS A 53 7.44 0.66 -12.44
CA LYS A 53 7.83 -0.18 -11.31
C LYS A 53 6.99 0.06 -10.06
N VAL A 54 6.06 1.01 -10.13
CA VAL A 54 5.20 1.36 -8.98
C VAL A 54 3.81 0.81 -9.22
N PHE A 55 3.27 0.16 -8.18
CA PHE A 55 1.93 -0.42 -8.20
C PHE A 55 1.15 0.06 -6.99
N ILE A 56 -0.15 0.18 -7.14
CA ILE A 56 -1.05 0.51 -6.06
C ILE A 56 -1.91 -0.71 -5.80
N LEU A 57 -1.90 -1.20 -4.57
CA LEU A 57 -2.66 -2.36 -4.14
C LEU A 57 -3.82 -1.88 -3.29
N TYR A 58 -5.04 -2.25 -3.69
CA TYR A 58 -6.27 -1.80 -3.06
C TYR A 58 -7.02 -2.97 -2.43
N ARG A 59 -7.54 -2.73 -1.22
CA ARG A 59 -8.45 -3.68 -0.60
C ARG A 59 -9.49 -2.92 0.22
N ALA A 60 -10.75 -3.32 0.10
CA ALA A 60 -11.83 -2.71 0.88
C ALA A 60 -11.62 -3.08 2.35
N ILE A 61 -11.67 -2.10 3.23
CA ILE A 61 -11.43 -2.31 4.66
C ILE A 61 -12.59 -1.89 5.53
N VAL A 62 -13.25 -0.77 5.17
CA VAL A 62 -14.44 -0.31 5.84
C VAL A 62 -15.45 0.08 4.79
N GLN A 63 -16.69 0.23 5.19
CA GLN A 63 -17.78 0.51 4.28
C GLN A 63 -17.46 1.69 3.35
N GLY A 64 -17.40 1.40 2.05
CA GLY A 64 -17.18 2.41 1.03
C GLY A 64 -15.76 2.94 0.91
N LYS A 65 -14.81 2.36 1.62
CA LYS A 65 -13.42 2.81 1.56
C LYS A 65 -12.46 1.67 1.28
N TYR A 66 -11.40 2.01 0.55
CA TYR A 66 -10.30 1.10 0.27
C TYR A 66 -9.04 1.60 0.94
N LEU A 67 -8.24 0.67 1.44
CA LEU A 67 -6.87 0.97 1.79
C LEU A 67 -6.05 0.80 0.51
N ALA A 68 -5.31 1.84 0.16
CA ALA A 68 -4.42 1.82 -1.00
C ALA A 68 -2.99 1.84 -0.48
N ILE A 69 -2.19 0.84 -0.88
CA ILE A 69 -0.78 0.78 -0.51
C ILE A 69 0.04 0.87 -1.79
N VAL A 70 0.90 1.88 -1.86
CA VAL A 70 1.74 2.12 -3.03
C VAL A 70 3.07 1.43 -2.81
N VAL A 71 3.40 0.51 -3.72
CA VAL A 71 4.59 -0.33 -3.62
C VAL A 71 5.49 -0.05 -4.81
N LYS A 72 6.77 0.18 -4.54
CA LYS A 72 7.77 0.23 -5.60
C LYS A 72 8.44 -1.13 -5.70
N THR A 73 8.41 -1.72 -6.89
CA THR A 73 9.08 -2.98 -7.15
C THR A 73 10.45 -2.69 -7.72
N ASN A 74 11.47 -3.33 -7.14
CA ASN A 74 12.85 -3.14 -7.54
C ASN A 74 13.60 -4.40 -7.12
N HIS A 75 14.91 -4.33 -6.93
CA HIS A 75 15.67 -5.44 -6.35
C HIS A 75 15.07 -5.83 -5.01
N ARG A 76 14.59 -4.83 -4.28
CA ARG A 76 13.77 -5.02 -3.08
C ARG A 76 12.47 -4.27 -3.29
N ASN A 77 11.37 -4.90 -2.91
CA ASN A 77 10.07 -4.24 -2.99
C ASN A 77 9.83 -3.50 -1.68
N PHE A 78 9.34 -2.28 -1.76
CA PHE A 78 9.09 -1.51 -0.54
C PHE A 78 7.88 -0.61 -0.68
N ILE A 79 7.27 -0.31 0.48
CA ILE A 79 6.11 0.57 0.52
C ILE A 79 6.58 2.02 0.41
N LEU A 80 6.00 2.75 -0.55
CA LEU A 80 6.26 4.17 -0.70
C LEU A 80 5.33 4.97 0.20
N THR A 81 4.03 4.66 0.15
CA THR A 81 3.03 5.35 0.95
C THR A 81 1.77 4.50 1.02
N ALA A 82 0.81 4.96 1.81
CA ALA A 82 -0.51 4.33 1.91
C ALA A 82 -1.52 5.41 2.24
N TYR A 83 -2.76 5.23 1.77
CA TYR A 83 -3.83 6.19 2.02
C TYR A 83 -5.18 5.50 1.92
N LEU A 84 -6.22 6.18 2.39
CA LEU A 84 -7.59 5.70 2.24
C LEU A 84 -8.23 6.44 1.08
N THR A 85 -9.05 5.73 0.30
CA THR A 85 -9.74 6.32 -0.83
C THR A 85 -11.09 5.65 -1.02
N ARG A 86 -12.04 6.39 -1.60
CA ARG A 86 -13.34 5.83 -1.95
C ARG A 86 -13.36 5.32 -3.38
N ASN A 87 -12.37 5.75 -4.17
CA ASN A 87 -12.33 5.44 -5.59
C ASN A 87 -11.00 4.80 -5.96
N ILE A 88 -11.07 3.73 -6.74
CA ILE A 88 -9.88 3.12 -7.31
C ILE A 88 -9.51 3.94 -8.54
N GLN A 89 -8.27 4.42 -8.57
CA GLN A 89 -7.79 5.24 -9.66
C GLN A 89 -7.70 4.45 -10.95
N GLN A 90 -8.17 5.06 -12.03
CA GLN A 90 -7.97 4.56 -13.38
C GLN A 90 -6.65 5.15 -13.86
N LEU A 91 -5.64 4.33 -13.97
CA LEU A 91 -4.33 4.79 -14.40
C LEU A 91 -4.05 4.43 -15.83
#